data_db44f2ed57a36b33e6e342c7b5fa7868
#
_entry.id   db44f2ed57a36b33e6e342c7b5fa7868
#
_cell.length_a   1.000
_cell.length_b   1.000
_cell.length_c   1.000
_cell.angle_alpha   90.00
_cell.angle_beta   90.00
_cell.angle_gamma   90.00
#
_symmetry.space_group_name_H-M   'P 1'
#
loop_
_entity.id
_entity.type
_entity.pdbx_description
1 polymer ?
#
loop_
_entity_poly.entity_id
_entity_poly.type
_entity_poly.pdbx_seq_one_letter_code
_entity_poly.pdbx_strand_id
1 'polypeptide(L)'
;VLLSSTGVFLIFFFLVVSSRFVGYFEQASEGLIDPGLIFKVVILRFPDFVTLLLPLSFFLGVVITISRLYSDREIYGYFAGGLSNNDLIKYLLPQSIVFFFITLSLSVYIAPYTKELSKEILSQDTIQEQFESVRPNELFSFNENEGFIYIEDKESNILEEVVIFIPNDNYSSLITSEKLKYEDLSSKMDLDFKDGVFYQDIFNQSSSLVSYFGELSIPVDNSKNSISGLSFSKLFDFSIKSTKSQNQWNLSIPLTIFILLIFAVNFSKVEPRQGRLSVLVPSIFIYILYLSLLILARDSFDGSLNSSQNNIWYVHLTFLLFAIFLVIRKNLNTNIRTIYKFFNNNFVRVFISLLIFLTFLWVLG
;
A
#
# COMPACT_ATOMS: atom_id res chain seq x y z
N VAL A 1 17.58 5.56 21.40
CA VAL A 1 16.49 5.19 20.49
C VAL A 1 16.57 6.00 19.19
N LEU A 2 16.62 7.35 19.22
CA LEU A 2 16.67 8.15 18.00
C LEU A 2 17.76 7.69 17.03
N LEU A 3 19.00 7.56 17.48
CA LEU A 3 20.11 7.11 16.65
C LEU A 3 19.86 5.74 16.03
N SER A 4 19.34 4.80 16.81
CA SER A 4 19.02 3.45 16.31
C SER A 4 17.87 3.49 15.29
N SER A 5 16.82 4.28 15.57
CA SER A 5 15.71 4.46 14.63
C SER A 5 16.17 5.10 13.32
N THR A 6 17.03 6.11 13.37
CA THR A 6 17.58 6.76 12.17
C THR A 6 18.43 5.78 11.35
N GLY A 7 19.27 4.96 12.01
CA GLY A 7 20.06 3.95 11.33
C GLY A 7 19.18 2.90 10.61
N VAL A 8 18.15 2.40 11.30
CA VAL A 8 17.19 1.46 10.69
C VAL A 8 16.43 2.14 9.55
N PHE A 9 15.97 3.38 9.74
CA PHE A 9 15.27 4.15 8.71
C PHE A 9 16.11 4.27 7.44
N LEU A 10 17.37 4.67 7.55
CA LEU A 10 18.25 4.84 6.40
C LEU A 10 18.44 3.52 5.63
N ILE A 11 18.67 2.41 6.34
CA ILE A 11 18.84 1.10 5.70
C ILE A 11 17.59 0.74 4.89
N PHE A 12 16.41 0.76 5.50
CA PHE A 12 15.18 0.39 4.82
C PHE A 12 14.77 1.42 3.75
N PHE A 13 15.05 2.71 3.97
CA PHE A 13 14.79 3.75 2.98
C PHE A 13 15.57 3.50 1.69
N PHE A 14 16.89 3.26 1.78
CA PHE A 14 17.69 2.96 0.60
C PHE A 14 17.26 1.67 -0.09
N LEU A 15 16.89 0.63 0.67
CA LEU A 15 16.37 -0.61 0.09
C LEU A 15 15.07 -0.38 -0.70
N VAL A 16 14.11 0.34 -0.10
CA VAL A 16 12.82 0.62 -0.76
C VAL A 16 13.00 1.52 -1.97
N VAL A 17 13.79 2.59 -1.84
CA VAL A 17 14.06 3.51 -2.95
C VAL A 17 14.74 2.78 -4.10
N SER A 18 15.76 1.96 -3.84
CA SER A 18 16.45 1.18 -4.88
C SER A 18 15.48 0.22 -5.58
N SER A 19 14.63 -0.49 -4.83
CA SER A 19 13.63 -1.39 -5.40
C SER A 19 12.63 -0.65 -6.31
N ARG A 20 12.18 0.54 -5.89
CA ARG A 20 11.26 1.36 -6.68
C ARG A 20 11.90 1.95 -7.92
N PHE A 21 13.17 2.35 -7.81
CA PHE A 21 13.93 2.78 -8.97
C PHE A 21 13.96 1.71 -10.07
N VAL A 22 14.27 0.46 -9.69
CA VAL A 22 14.28 -0.67 -10.64
C VAL A 22 12.92 -0.82 -11.32
N GLY A 23 11.80 -0.80 -10.56
CA GLY A 23 10.47 -0.90 -11.14
C GLY A 23 10.10 0.25 -12.10
N TYR A 24 10.53 1.48 -11.82
CA TYR A 24 10.30 2.59 -12.75
C TYR A 24 11.21 2.52 -13.99
N PHE A 25 12.44 2.00 -13.87
CA PHE A 25 13.30 1.74 -15.02
C PHE A 25 12.73 0.64 -15.91
N GLU A 26 12.13 -0.40 -15.33
CA GLU A 26 11.42 -1.44 -16.08
C GLU A 26 10.28 -0.83 -16.89
N GLN A 27 9.40 -0.05 -16.26
CA GLN A 27 8.30 0.66 -16.93
C GLN A 27 8.81 1.62 -18.03
N ALA A 28 9.94 2.29 -17.80
CA ALA A 28 10.54 3.14 -18.84
C ALA A 28 11.15 2.34 -19.99
N SER A 29 11.71 1.15 -19.73
CA SER A 29 12.22 0.27 -20.79
C SER A 29 11.10 -0.30 -21.65
N GLU A 30 9.89 -0.44 -21.09
CA GLU A 30 8.67 -0.83 -21.77
C GLU A 30 7.99 0.34 -22.50
N GLY A 31 8.53 1.56 -22.38
CA GLY A 31 7.96 2.77 -22.99
C GLY A 31 6.77 3.36 -22.26
N LEU A 32 6.42 2.83 -21.08
CA LEU A 32 5.28 3.29 -20.27
C LEU A 32 5.54 4.62 -19.55
N ILE A 33 6.80 4.99 -19.35
CA ILE A 33 7.20 6.23 -18.66
C ILE A 33 8.40 6.83 -19.38
N ASP A 34 8.39 8.16 -19.58
CA ASP A 34 9.58 8.88 -20.05
C ASP A 34 10.75 8.70 -19.05
N PRO A 35 11.91 8.17 -19.48
CA PRO A 35 13.08 8.03 -18.62
C PRO A 35 13.51 9.34 -17.92
N GLY A 36 13.26 10.50 -18.52
CA GLY A 36 13.54 11.81 -17.92
C GLY A 36 12.68 12.15 -16.71
N LEU A 37 11.51 11.53 -16.58
CA LEU A 37 10.58 11.76 -15.48
C LEU A 37 10.83 10.86 -14.28
N ILE A 38 11.56 9.74 -14.43
CA ILE A 38 11.74 8.73 -13.37
C ILE A 38 12.20 9.37 -12.06
N PHE A 39 13.25 10.19 -12.11
CA PHE A 39 13.82 10.81 -10.92
C PHE A 39 12.82 11.72 -10.20
N LYS A 40 12.05 12.50 -10.97
CA LYS A 40 11.01 13.40 -10.43
C LYS A 40 9.88 12.62 -9.77
N VAL A 41 9.41 11.56 -10.43
CA VAL A 41 8.36 10.67 -9.90
C VAL A 41 8.81 9.98 -8.61
N VAL A 42 10.03 9.43 -8.58
CA VAL A 42 10.58 8.77 -7.40
C VAL A 42 10.67 9.74 -6.21
N ILE A 43 11.15 10.97 -6.41
CA ILE A 43 11.22 11.97 -5.34
C ILE A 43 9.81 12.32 -4.81
N LEU A 44 8.83 12.51 -5.70
CA LEU A 44 7.47 12.79 -5.30
C LEU A 44 6.80 11.64 -4.53
N ARG A 45 7.27 10.42 -4.73
CA ARG A 45 6.79 9.23 -4.00
C ARG A 45 7.52 8.98 -2.68
N PHE A 46 8.61 9.69 -2.37
CA PHE A 46 9.32 9.53 -1.10
C PHE A 46 8.43 9.68 0.13
N PRO A 47 7.55 10.68 0.25
CA PRO A 47 6.69 10.82 1.42
C PRO A 47 5.80 9.61 1.68
N ASP A 48 5.31 8.97 0.62
CA ASP A 48 4.49 7.76 0.71
C ASP A 48 5.30 6.60 1.32
N PHE A 49 6.53 6.37 0.87
CA PHE A 49 7.42 5.35 1.42
C PHE A 49 7.84 5.66 2.87
N VAL A 50 8.20 6.92 3.14
CA VAL A 50 8.60 7.37 4.47
C VAL A 50 7.49 7.16 5.49
N THR A 51 6.23 7.37 5.11
CA THR A 51 5.06 7.16 5.97
C THR A 51 5.00 5.73 6.52
N LEU A 52 5.33 4.72 5.71
CA LEU A 52 5.35 3.32 6.13
C LEU A 52 6.64 2.96 6.90
N LEU A 53 7.76 3.59 6.56
CA LEU A 53 9.05 3.27 7.16
C LEU A 53 9.23 3.88 8.56
N LEU A 54 8.58 5.00 8.86
CA LEU A 54 8.72 5.65 10.17
C LEU A 54 8.24 4.78 11.34
N PRO A 55 7.05 4.16 11.32
CA PRO A 55 6.62 3.24 12.38
C PRO A 55 7.56 2.04 12.53
N LEU A 56 8.01 1.45 11.41
CA LEU A 56 8.97 0.35 11.43
C LEU A 56 10.29 0.75 12.08
N SER A 57 10.85 1.88 11.65
CA SER A 57 12.14 2.36 12.14
C SER A 57 12.09 2.74 13.61
N PHE A 58 11.01 3.37 14.05
CA PHE A 58 10.77 3.64 15.48
C PHE A 58 10.68 2.34 16.27
N PHE A 59 9.85 1.40 15.83
CA PHE A 59 9.67 0.11 16.49
C PHE A 59 10.99 -0.66 16.65
N LEU A 60 11.71 -0.86 15.54
CA LEU A 60 12.99 -1.56 15.58
C LEU A 60 14.07 -0.79 16.34
N GLY A 61 14.06 0.55 16.26
CA GLY A 61 14.97 1.40 17.03
C GLY A 61 14.78 1.24 18.55
N VAL A 62 13.53 1.13 19.01
CA VAL A 62 13.21 0.83 20.40
C VAL A 62 13.67 -0.59 20.76
N VAL A 63 13.37 -1.59 19.91
CA VAL A 63 13.80 -2.99 20.14
C VAL A 63 15.31 -3.08 20.24
N ILE A 64 16.06 -2.47 19.31
CA ILE A 64 17.54 -2.47 19.33
C ILE A 64 18.08 -1.83 20.61
N THR A 65 17.52 -0.70 21.00
CA THR A 65 18.00 0.04 22.18
C THR A 65 17.74 -0.75 23.45
N ILE A 66 16.54 -1.25 23.65
CA ILE A 66 16.19 -2.00 24.87
C ILE A 66 16.91 -3.36 24.89
N SER A 67 17.00 -4.07 23.76
CA SER A 67 17.75 -5.33 23.72
C SER A 67 19.23 -5.14 24.03
N ARG A 68 19.82 -4.00 23.66
CA ARG A 68 21.18 -3.64 24.09
C ARG A 68 21.27 -3.50 25.59
N LEU A 69 20.33 -2.78 26.22
CA LEU A 69 20.32 -2.62 27.70
C LEU A 69 20.21 -3.96 28.42
N TYR A 70 19.45 -4.93 27.85
CA TYR A 70 19.40 -6.30 28.39
C TYR A 70 20.71 -7.05 28.18
N SER A 71 21.28 -7.02 27.01
CA SER A 71 22.53 -7.70 26.64
C SER A 71 23.70 -7.22 27.52
N ASP A 72 23.81 -5.89 27.71
CA ASP A 72 24.87 -5.25 28.46
C ASP A 72 24.57 -5.24 29.97
N ARG A 73 23.45 -5.85 30.40
CA ARG A 73 22.96 -5.95 31.78
C ARG A 73 22.64 -4.62 32.46
N GLU A 74 22.69 -3.51 31.76
CA GLU A 74 22.41 -2.17 32.28
C GLU A 74 20.96 -2.05 32.78
N ILE A 75 20.02 -2.74 32.15
CA ILE A 75 18.60 -2.70 32.50
C ILE A 75 18.31 -3.18 33.93
N TYR A 76 19.11 -4.10 34.43
CA TYR A 76 18.94 -4.61 35.81
C TYR A 76 19.28 -3.55 36.85
N GLY A 77 20.21 -2.62 36.55
CA GLY A 77 20.47 -1.45 37.37
C GLY A 77 19.25 -0.52 37.49
N TYR A 78 18.55 -0.31 36.37
CA TYR A 78 17.29 0.47 36.38
C TYR A 78 16.19 -0.23 37.17
N PHE A 79 16.06 -1.54 37.07
CA PHE A 79 15.08 -2.31 37.86
C PHE A 79 15.41 -2.35 39.34
N ALA A 80 16.70 -2.43 39.69
CA ALA A 80 17.16 -2.32 41.09
C ALA A 80 16.89 -0.93 41.68
N GLY A 81 16.88 0.12 40.84
CA GLY A 81 16.45 1.47 41.19
C GLY A 81 14.94 1.67 41.28
N GLY A 82 14.13 0.59 41.13
CA GLY A 82 12.67 0.64 41.28
C GLY A 82 11.90 0.91 40.01
N LEU A 83 12.55 1.02 38.83
CA LEU A 83 11.87 1.16 37.56
C LEU A 83 11.26 -0.18 37.11
N SER A 84 10.13 -0.10 36.45
CA SER A 84 9.43 -1.23 35.83
C SER A 84 9.44 -1.15 34.32
N ASN A 85 9.04 -2.22 33.63
CA ASN A 85 8.84 -2.16 32.18
C ASN A 85 7.78 -1.14 31.76
N ASN A 86 6.75 -0.94 32.57
CA ASN A 86 5.71 0.06 32.27
C ASN A 86 6.28 1.49 32.33
N ASP A 87 7.29 1.71 33.15
CA ASP A 87 7.97 3.00 33.21
C ASP A 87 8.81 3.23 31.96
N LEU A 88 9.39 2.18 31.36
CA LEU A 88 10.04 2.29 30.04
C LEU A 88 9.07 2.76 28.98
N ILE A 89 7.83 2.24 28.96
CA ILE A 89 6.80 2.72 28.03
C ILE A 89 6.53 4.21 28.26
N LYS A 90 6.36 4.65 29.53
CA LYS A 90 6.13 6.06 29.86
C LYS A 90 7.26 6.98 29.40
N TYR A 91 8.51 6.57 29.60
CA TYR A 91 9.68 7.35 29.17
C TYR A 91 9.85 7.42 27.66
N LEU A 92 9.34 6.44 26.92
CA LEU A 92 9.37 6.43 25.45
C LEU A 92 8.16 7.11 24.82
N LEU A 93 7.09 7.37 25.59
CA LEU A 93 5.87 8.04 25.11
C LEU A 93 6.15 9.40 24.46
N PRO A 94 6.94 10.34 25.04
CA PRO A 94 7.19 11.62 24.39
C PRO A 94 7.80 11.46 22.98
N GLN A 95 8.72 10.53 22.84
CA GLN A 95 9.33 10.24 21.54
C GLN A 95 8.34 9.60 20.57
N SER A 96 7.49 8.68 21.04
CA SER A 96 6.45 8.08 20.19
C SER A 96 5.43 9.11 19.71
N ILE A 97 5.10 10.10 20.55
CA ILE A 97 4.22 11.22 20.18
C ILE A 97 4.85 12.06 19.05
N VAL A 98 6.15 12.35 19.12
CA VAL A 98 6.86 13.06 18.06
C VAL A 98 6.80 12.26 16.74
N PHE A 99 7.13 10.97 16.76
CA PHE A 99 7.04 10.10 15.60
C PHE A 99 5.62 10.00 15.05
N PHE A 100 4.62 9.92 15.95
CA PHE A 100 3.21 9.92 15.58
C PHE A 100 2.82 11.16 14.79
N PHE A 101 3.13 12.37 15.29
CA PHE A 101 2.77 13.60 14.59
C PHE A 101 3.51 13.79 13.27
N ILE A 102 4.79 13.39 13.19
CA ILE A 102 5.53 13.41 11.92
C ILE A 102 4.86 12.46 10.92
N THR A 103 4.57 11.21 11.34
CA THR A 103 3.92 10.23 10.46
C THR A 103 2.50 10.67 10.08
N LEU A 104 1.76 11.27 11.00
CA LEU A 104 0.41 11.79 10.75
C LEU A 104 0.43 12.91 9.71
N SER A 105 1.34 13.87 9.85
CA SER A 105 1.52 14.96 8.90
C SER A 105 1.89 14.45 7.50
N LEU A 106 2.80 13.49 7.43
CA LEU A 106 3.15 12.84 6.17
C LEU A 106 1.98 12.07 5.57
N SER A 107 1.29 11.25 6.37
CA SER A 107 0.23 10.36 5.89
C SER A 107 -1.02 11.11 5.43
N VAL A 108 -1.42 12.17 6.14
CA VAL A 108 -2.68 12.89 5.88
C VAL A 108 -2.51 14.00 4.84
N TYR A 109 -1.34 14.66 4.81
CA TYR A 109 -1.12 15.82 3.96
C TYR A 109 -0.09 15.59 2.85
N ILE A 110 1.13 15.27 3.23
CA ILE A 110 2.26 15.34 2.30
C ILE A 110 2.21 14.19 1.29
N ALA A 111 2.03 12.96 1.76
CA ALA A 111 2.03 11.79 0.88
C ALA A 111 0.85 11.79 -0.13
N PRO A 112 -0.41 12.08 0.26
CA PRO A 112 -1.50 12.17 -0.71
C PRO A 112 -1.28 13.28 -1.75
N TYR A 113 -0.81 14.46 -1.32
CA TYR A 113 -0.55 15.59 -2.22
C TYR A 113 0.57 15.27 -3.23
N THR A 114 1.70 14.75 -2.75
CA THR A 114 2.82 14.41 -3.65
C THR A 114 2.51 13.22 -4.55
N LYS A 115 1.66 12.30 -4.08
CA LYS A 115 1.15 11.19 -4.89
C LYS A 115 0.26 11.67 -6.03
N GLU A 116 -0.64 12.63 -5.76
CA GLU A 116 -1.47 13.26 -6.79
C GLU A 116 -0.58 13.96 -7.83
N LEU A 117 0.39 14.78 -7.39
CA LEU A 117 1.32 15.47 -8.28
C LEU A 117 2.17 14.48 -9.11
N SER A 118 2.57 13.36 -8.52
CA SER A 118 3.27 12.28 -9.23
C SER A 118 2.39 11.65 -10.32
N LYS A 119 1.11 11.43 -10.02
CA LYS A 119 0.15 10.92 -10.99
C LYS A 119 -0.10 11.93 -12.13
N GLU A 120 -0.26 13.19 -11.79
CA GLU A 120 -0.44 14.26 -12.78
C GLU A 120 0.73 14.33 -13.78
N ILE A 121 1.96 14.15 -13.30
CA ILE A 121 3.15 14.12 -14.16
C ILE A 121 3.17 12.89 -15.05
N LEU A 122 2.79 11.72 -14.52
CA LEU A 122 2.71 10.48 -15.30
C LEU A 122 1.54 10.48 -16.29
N SER A 123 0.47 11.21 -15.99
CA SER A 123 -0.70 11.35 -16.87
C SER A 123 -0.57 12.47 -17.90
N GLN A 124 0.59 13.15 -17.98
CA GLN A 124 0.83 14.17 -18.98
C GLN A 124 1.09 13.58 -20.38
N ASP A 125 1.26 12.27 -20.47
CA ASP A 125 1.28 11.59 -21.75
C ASP A 125 -0.14 11.71 -22.36
N THR A 126 -0.22 12.49 -23.41
CA THR A 126 -1.45 12.56 -24.20
C THR A 126 -1.78 11.17 -24.74
N ILE A 127 -3.05 10.91 -25.04
CA ILE A 127 -3.45 9.64 -25.67
C ILE A 127 -2.60 9.41 -26.93
N GLN A 128 -2.23 10.47 -27.62
CA GLN A 128 -1.31 10.41 -28.75
C GLN A 128 0.07 9.85 -28.37
N GLU A 129 0.71 10.34 -27.31
CA GLU A 129 2.01 9.84 -26.85
C GLU A 129 1.92 8.37 -26.41
N GLN A 130 0.78 7.95 -25.84
CA GLN A 130 0.50 6.55 -25.55
C GLN A 130 0.44 5.71 -26.84
N PHE A 131 -0.28 6.17 -27.87
CA PHE A 131 -0.32 5.50 -29.17
C PHE A 131 1.05 5.53 -29.88
N GLU A 132 1.82 6.59 -29.73
CA GLU A 132 3.19 6.67 -30.25
C GLU A 132 4.14 5.66 -29.59
N SER A 133 3.91 5.29 -28.33
CA SER A 133 4.71 4.33 -27.56
C SER A 133 4.35 2.86 -27.84
N VAL A 134 3.23 2.57 -28.49
CA VAL A 134 2.81 1.20 -28.85
C VAL A 134 3.84 0.56 -29.79
N ARG A 135 4.28 -0.65 -29.44
CA ARG A 135 5.26 -1.42 -30.22
C ARG A 135 4.58 -2.59 -30.95
N PRO A 136 5.01 -2.90 -32.18
CA PRO A 136 4.53 -4.08 -32.88
C PRO A 136 4.77 -5.38 -32.10
N ASN A 137 3.79 -6.28 -32.15
CA ASN A 137 3.82 -7.60 -31.51
C ASN A 137 3.92 -7.59 -29.97
N GLU A 138 3.61 -6.46 -29.32
CA GLU A 138 3.52 -6.34 -27.87
C GLU A 138 2.11 -5.94 -27.46
N LEU A 139 1.64 -6.49 -26.32
CA LEU A 139 0.37 -6.07 -25.71
C LEU A 139 0.63 -4.81 -24.87
N PHE A 140 0.10 -3.69 -25.29
CA PHE A 140 0.22 -2.42 -24.59
C PHE A 140 -1.04 -2.11 -23.82
N SER A 141 -0.90 -1.73 -22.54
CA SER A 141 -2.01 -1.29 -21.68
C SER A 141 -2.06 0.23 -21.65
N PHE A 142 -3.23 0.80 -21.88
CA PHE A 142 -3.46 2.24 -21.74
C PHE A 142 -4.44 2.52 -20.57
N ASN A 143 -4.44 3.75 -20.09
CA ASN A 143 -5.28 4.20 -18.95
C ASN A 143 -5.18 3.34 -17.68
N GLU A 144 -3.96 3.03 -17.20
CA GLU A 144 -3.74 2.27 -15.95
C GLU A 144 -4.51 0.92 -15.91
N ASN A 145 -4.54 0.17 -17.01
CA ASN A 145 -5.27 -1.11 -17.22
C ASN A 145 -6.76 -0.96 -17.54
N GLU A 146 -7.24 0.21 -17.92
CA GLU A 146 -8.62 0.37 -18.41
C GLU A 146 -8.80 -0.12 -19.86
N GLY A 147 -7.69 -0.47 -20.58
CA GLY A 147 -7.75 -1.01 -21.91
C GLY A 147 -6.43 -1.61 -22.37
N PHE A 148 -6.51 -2.41 -23.43
CA PHE A 148 -5.35 -3.05 -24.06
C PHE A 148 -5.39 -2.84 -25.56
N ILE A 149 -4.22 -2.57 -26.15
CA ILE A 149 -4.03 -2.52 -27.59
C ILE A 149 -2.93 -3.49 -28.01
N TYR A 150 -3.18 -4.20 -29.09
CA TYR A 150 -2.20 -5.03 -29.78
C TYR A 150 -2.15 -4.62 -31.24
N ILE A 151 -0.95 -4.55 -31.82
CA ILE A 151 -0.73 -4.27 -33.24
C ILE A 151 0.31 -5.22 -33.80
N GLU A 152 0.17 -5.56 -35.08
CA GLU A 152 1.17 -6.40 -35.76
C GLU A 152 2.28 -5.57 -36.38
N ASP A 153 1.95 -4.40 -36.97
CA ASP A 153 2.96 -3.49 -37.52
C ASP A 153 2.57 -2.01 -37.31
N LYS A 154 3.56 -1.13 -37.44
CA LYS A 154 3.42 0.31 -37.24
C LYS A 154 4.24 1.10 -38.26
N GLU A 155 3.57 1.88 -39.09
CA GLU A 155 4.19 2.84 -39.99
C GLU A 155 3.75 4.27 -39.64
N SER A 156 4.64 5.02 -38.94
CA SER A 156 4.37 6.41 -38.55
C SER A 156 3.08 6.52 -37.68
N ASN A 157 2.02 7.13 -38.23
CA ASN A 157 0.72 7.31 -37.56
C ASN A 157 -0.33 6.27 -38.00
N ILE A 158 0.08 5.19 -38.65
CA ILE A 158 -0.79 4.11 -39.08
C ILE A 158 -0.37 2.84 -38.33
N LEU A 159 -1.32 2.22 -37.67
CA LEU A 159 -1.17 0.94 -37.00
C LEU A 159 -1.88 -0.11 -37.84
N GLU A 160 -1.26 -1.27 -38.03
CA GLU A 160 -1.82 -2.37 -38.87
C GLU A 160 -2.17 -3.57 -37.97
N GLU A 161 -3.23 -4.28 -38.36
CA GLU A 161 -3.81 -5.43 -37.65
C GLU A 161 -4.05 -5.10 -36.15
N VAL A 162 -4.89 -4.10 -35.95
CA VAL A 162 -5.14 -3.52 -34.63
C VAL A 162 -6.23 -4.27 -33.88
N VAL A 163 -5.96 -4.62 -32.64
CA VAL A 163 -6.94 -5.17 -31.69
C VAL A 163 -6.95 -4.29 -30.44
N ILE A 164 -8.08 -3.64 -30.17
CA ILE A 164 -8.29 -2.82 -28.97
C ILE A 164 -9.36 -3.46 -28.11
N PHE A 165 -9.03 -3.73 -26.85
CA PHE A 165 -9.98 -4.21 -25.84
C PHE A 165 -10.17 -3.17 -24.75
N ILE A 166 -11.41 -2.80 -24.47
CA ILE A 166 -11.80 -1.82 -23.45
C ILE A 166 -12.74 -2.53 -22.46
N PRO A 167 -12.26 -2.93 -21.28
CA PRO A 167 -13.11 -3.46 -20.24
C PRO A 167 -13.94 -2.32 -19.62
N ASN A 168 -15.22 -2.57 -19.39
CA ASN A 168 -16.11 -1.66 -18.69
C ASN A 168 -16.98 -2.47 -17.73
N ASP A 169 -17.39 -1.87 -16.60
CA ASP A 169 -18.23 -2.53 -15.58
C ASP A 169 -19.60 -2.98 -16.12
N ASN A 170 -20.12 -2.31 -17.14
CA ASN A 170 -21.41 -2.62 -17.73
C ASN A 170 -21.31 -3.50 -18.98
N TYR A 171 -20.29 -3.29 -19.82
CA TYR A 171 -20.06 -4.08 -21.04
C TYR A 171 -18.63 -3.90 -21.54
N SER A 172 -17.98 -4.99 -21.91
CA SER A 172 -16.67 -4.97 -22.54
C SER A 172 -16.78 -4.75 -24.04
N SER A 173 -15.87 -3.97 -24.60
CA SER A 173 -15.81 -3.73 -26.04
C SER A 173 -14.49 -4.22 -26.63
N LEU A 174 -14.55 -4.84 -27.80
CA LEU A 174 -13.39 -5.23 -28.59
C LEU A 174 -13.54 -4.65 -30.01
N ILE A 175 -12.50 -3.99 -30.48
CA ILE A 175 -12.41 -3.47 -31.85
C ILE A 175 -11.27 -4.19 -32.53
N THR A 176 -11.53 -4.79 -33.69
CA THR A 176 -10.51 -5.31 -34.58
C THR A 176 -10.56 -4.56 -35.90
N SER A 177 -9.40 -4.15 -36.45
CA SER A 177 -9.34 -3.38 -37.68
C SER A 177 -8.03 -3.67 -38.42
N GLU A 178 -8.10 -3.74 -39.76
CA GLU A 178 -6.89 -3.88 -40.59
C GLU A 178 -5.96 -2.68 -40.44
N LYS A 179 -6.52 -1.46 -40.32
CA LYS A 179 -5.74 -0.23 -40.16
C LYS A 179 -6.40 0.74 -39.20
N LEU A 180 -5.57 1.36 -38.38
CA LEU A 180 -5.95 2.49 -37.54
C LEU A 180 -5.01 3.65 -37.83
N LYS A 181 -5.57 4.77 -38.29
CA LYS A 181 -4.87 6.04 -38.42
C LYS A 181 -5.30 6.95 -37.28
N TYR A 182 -4.33 7.59 -36.63
CA TYR A 182 -4.62 8.60 -35.61
C TYR A 182 -4.07 9.96 -36.05
N GLU A 183 -4.93 10.99 -35.93
CA GLU A 183 -4.59 12.38 -36.27
C GLU A 183 -4.87 13.28 -35.07
N ASP A 184 -3.89 14.13 -34.71
CA ASP A 184 -4.05 15.14 -33.65
C ASP A 184 -4.70 16.41 -34.21
N LEU A 185 -5.84 16.78 -33.65
CA LEU A 185 -6.59 18.00 -33.95
C LEU A 185 -6.57 18.97 -32.73
N SER A 186 -5.39 19.18 -32.13
CA SER A 186 -5.11 20.14 -31.05
C SER A 186 -5.90 20.00 -29.73
N SER A 187 -7.10 19.47 -29.70
CA SER A 187 -7.87 19.18 -28.50
C SER A 187 -8.61 17.84 -28.54
N LYS A 188 -8.71 17.25 -29.72
CA LYS A 188 -9.32 15.95 -29.96
C LYS A 188 -8.39 15.16 -30.86
N MET A 189 -8.33 13.87 -30.64
CA MET A 189 -7.66 12.91 -31.49
C MET A 189 -8.72 12.06 -32.18
N ASP A 190 -8.71 12.05 -33.51
CA ASP A 190 -9.60 11.18 -34.23
C ASP A 190 -8.89 9.85 -34.51
N LEU A 191 -9.54 8.76 -34.08
CA LEU A 191 -9.12 7.40 -34.35
C LEU A 191 -9.91 6.88 -35.51
N ASP A 192 -9.30 6.83 -36.70
CA ASP A 192 -9.93 6.37 -37.95
C ASP A 192 -9.56 4.92 -38.19
N PHE A 193 -10.50 4.03 -37.92
CA PHE A 193 -10.39 2.61 -38.19
C PHE A 193 -10.90 2.29 -39.61
N LYS A 194 -10.19 1.41 -40.33
CA LYS A 194 -10.56 0.91 -41.62
C LYS A 194 -10.71 -0.61 -41.62
N ASP A 195 -11.79 -1.06 -42.24
CA ASP A 195 -12.11 -2.48 -42.45
C ASP A 195 -11.99 -3.32 -41.17
N GLY A 196 -13.06 -3.34 -40.36
CA GLY A 196 -12.99 -3.94 -39.03
C GLY A 196 -14.31 -4.44 -38.49
N VAL A 197 -14.25 -4.97 -37.28
CA VAL A 197 -15.39 -5.49 -36.56
C VAL A 197 -15.38 -4.92 -35.13
N PHE A 198 -16.51 -4.39 -34.70
CA PHE A 198 -16.77 -3.95 -33.36
C PHE A 198 -17.62 -4.97 -32.63
N TYR A 199 -17.12 -5.46 -31.49
CA TYR A 199 -17.82 -6.37 -30.61
C TYR A 199 -18.15 -5.64 -29.32
N GLN A 200 -19.42 -5.69 -28.91
CA GLN A 200 -19.86 -5.19 -27.60
C GLN A 200 -20.38 -6.34 -26.75
N ASP A 201 -19.99 -6.37 -25.48
CA ASP A 201 -20.40 -7.34 -24.48
C ASP A 201 -20.07 -8.81 -24.85
N ILE A 202 -18.80 -9.04 -25.20
CA ILE A 202 -18.30 -10.33 -25.70
C ILE A 202 -18.51 -11.48 -24.72
N PHE A 203 -18.53 -11.19 -23.42
CA PHE A 203 -18.64 -12.19 -22.35
C PHE A 203 -20.09 -12.52 -21.99
N ASN A 204 -21.08 -11.79 -22.53
CA ASN A 204 -22.48 -11.99 -22.23
C ASN A 204 -23.22 -12.57 -23.44
N GLN A 205 -23.46 -13.89 -23.43
CA GLN A 205 -24.07 -14.62 -24.54
C GLN A 205 -25.50 -14.15 -24.92
N SER A 206 -26.17 -13.38 -24.05
CA SER A 206 -27.56 -12.98 -24.28
C SER A 206 -27.74 -11.58 -24.91
N SER A 207 -26.70 -10.75 -24.93
CA SER A 207 -26.78 -9.35 -25.37
C SER A 207 -25.60 -8.87 -26.22
N SER A 208 -24.76 -9.77 -26.75
CA SER A 208 -23.62 -9.37 -27.57
C SER A 208 -24.05 -8.73 -28.89
N LEU A 209 -23.44 -7.58 -29.20
CA LEU A 209 -23.58 -6.90 -30.47
C LEU A 209 -22.30 -7.07 -31.29
N VAL A 210 -22.47 -7.46 -32.58
CA VAL A 210 -21.37 -7.51 -33.55
C VAL A 210 -21.68 -6.58 -34.68
N SER A 211 -20.83 -5.61 -34.98
CA SER A 211 -20.99 -4.64 -36.06
C SER A 211 -19.77 -4.67 -36.97
N TYR A 212 -19.99 -4.83 -38.27
CA TYR A 212 -18.95 -4.74 -39.28
C TYR A 212 -18.94 -3.32 -39.87
N PHE A 213 -17.76 -2.75 -40.03
CA PHE A 213 -17.60 -1.40 -40.57
C PHE A 213 -16.47 -1.35 -41.62
N GLY A 214 -16.67 -0.58 -42.67
CA GLY A 214 -15.60 -0.25 -43.61
C GLY A 214 -14.77 0.94 -43.14
N GLU A 215 -15.42 1.96 -42.53
CA GLU A 215 -14.76 3.09 -41.89
C GLU A 215 -15.50 3.41 -40.59
N LEU A 216 -14.73 3.61 -39.51
CA LEU A 216 -15.23 3.99 -38.18
C LEU A 216 -14.31 5.06 -37.62
N SER A 217 -14.81 6.25 -37.43
CA SER A 217 -14.06 7.35 -36.76
C SER A 217 -14.59 7.54 -35.36
N ILE A 218 -13.68 7.46 -34.37
CA ILE A 218 -13.99 7.67 -32.95
C ILE A 218 -13.21 8.88 -32.50
N PRO A 219 -13.88 10.03 -32.21
CA PRO A 219 -13.23 11.17 -31.62
C PRO A 219 -12.93 10.88 -30.15
N VAL A 220 -11.66 10.88 -29.79
CA VAL A 220 -11.19 10.74 -28.42
C VAL A 220 -10.75 12.10 -27.92
N ASP A 221 -11.20 12.47 -26.74
CA ASP A 221 -10.80 13.73 -26.14
C ASP A 221 -9.31 13.66 -25.75
N ASN A 222 -8.46 14.37 -26.51
CA ASN A 222 -7.02 14.47 -26.27
C ASN A 222 -6.70 15.41 -25.10
N SER A 223 -7.75 15.92 -24.42
CA SER A 223 -7.56 16.64 -23.16
C SER A 223 -6.86 15.69 -22.20
N LYS A 224 -5.76 16.18 -21.63
CA LYS A 224 -5.01 15.50 -20.57
C LYS A 224 -6.00 14.82 -19.64
N ASN A 225 -6.08 13.49 -19.71
CA ASN A 225 -6.96 12.74 -18.85
C ASN A 225 -6.58 13.13 -17.42
N SER A 226 -7.40 14.00 -16.83
CA SER A 226 -7.32 14.21 -15.40
C SER A 226 -7.64 12.86 -14.78
N ILE A 227 -6.57 12.10 -14.53
CA ILE A 227 -6.71 10.82 -13.86
C ILE A 227 -7.68 11.05 -12.72
N SER A 228 -8.75 10.28 -12.70
CA SER A 228 -9.75 10.26 -11.64
C SER A 228 -9.16 9.73 -10.33
N GLY A 229 -7.93 10.17 -10.01
CA GLY A 229 -7.32 10.03 -8.71
C GLY A 229 -8.07 10.94 -7.74
N LEU A 230 -8.26 10.47 -6.52
CA LEU A 230 -8.77 11.28 -5.43
C LEU A 230 -7.95 12.56 -5.33
N SER A 231 -8.51 13.68 -5.82
CA SER A 231 -7.91 15.00 -5.64
C SER A 231 -7.72 15.28 -4.15
N PHE A 232 -6.61 15.90 -3.78
CA PHE A 232 -6.33 16.27 -2.39
C PHE A 232 -7.49 17.03 -1.75
N SER A 233 -8.18 17.89 -2.51
CA SER A 233 -9.37 18.59 -2.05
C SER A 233 -10.55 17.67 -1.74
N LYS A 234 -10.68 16.53 -2.43
CA LYS A 234 -11.74 15.54 -2.21
C LYS A 234 -11.41 14.55 -1.09
N LEU A 235 -10.17 14.50 -0.59
CA LEU A 235 -9.78 13.60 0.50
C LEU A 235 -10.61 13.78 1.78
N PHE A 236 -11.18 14.95 1.98
CA PHE A 236 -12.00 15.27 3.16
C PHE A 236 -13.50 15.07 2.91
N ASP A 237 -13.89 14.62 1.73
CA ASP A 237 -15.28 14.24 1.43
C ASP A 237 -15.52 12.77 1.80
N PHE A 238 -16.04 12.56 3.01
CA PHE A 238 -16.34 11.23 3.56
C PHE A 238 -17.56 10.55 2.96
N SER A 239 -18.27 11.18 2.03
CA SER A 239 -19.41 10.59 1.32
C SER A 239 -18.96 9.53 0.30
N ILE A 240 -17.75 9.66 -0.25
CA ILE A 240 -17.19 8.78 -1.26
C ILE A 240 -16.47 7.60 -0.58
N LYS A 241 -16.76 6.37 -1.03
CA LYS A 241 -16.18 5.14 -0.44
C LYS A 241 -14.64 5.09 -0.54
N SER A 242 -14.08 5.43 -1.70
CA SER A 242 -12.62 5.46 -1.91
C SER A 242 -11.91 6.47 -1.01
N THR A 243 -12.52 7.64 -0.79
CA THR A 243 -12.02 8.65 0.14
C THR A 243 -12.06 8.13 1.58
N LYS A 244 -13.12 7.44 1.97
CA LYS A 244 -13.24 6.85 3.31
C LYS A 244 -12.15 5.79 3.54
N SER A 245 -11.90 4.93 2.55
CA SER A 245 -10.82 3.93 2.59
C SER A 245 -9.46 4.59 2.77
N GLN A 246 -9.13 5.59 1.94
CA GLN A 246 -7.87 6.30 2.00
C GLN A 246 -7.68 7.03 3.34
N ASN A 247 -8.72 7.67 3.88
CA ASN A 247 -8.64 8.35 5.16
C ASN A 247 -8.48 7.39 6.34
N GLN A 248 -9.17 6.24 6.32
CA GLN A 248 -8.95 5.19 7.30
C GLN A 248 -7.51 4.70 7.27
N TRP A 249 -6.94 4.49 6.09
CA TRP A 249 -5.54 4.13 5.92
C TRP A 249 -4.59 5.20 6.46
N ASN A 250 -4.81 6.46 6.08
CA ASN A 250 -3.95 7.58 6.47
C ASN A 250 -3.90 7.80 8.00
N LEU A 251 -5.01 7.55 8.71
CA LEU A 251 -5.07 7.62 10.17
C LEU A 251 -4.53 6.34 10.85
N SER A 252 -4.68 5.21 10.18
CA SER A 252 -4.28 3.90 10.68
C SER A 252 -2.77 3.79 10.88
N ILE A 253 -1.98 4.20 9.90
CA ILE A 253 -0.52 4.03 9.92
C ILE A 253 0.15 4.75 11.11
N PRO A 254 -0.14 6.02 11.42
CA PRO A 254 0.42 6.67 12.61
C PRO A 254 0.06 5.98 13.92
N LEU A 255 -1.17 5.47 14.05
CA LEU A 255 -1.63 4.78 15.27
C LEU A 255 -0.86 3.51 15.58
N THR A 256 -0.29 2.85 14.57
CA THR A 256 0.55 1.67 14.77
C THR A 256 1.74 1.96 15.72
N ILE A 257 2.25 3.20 15.76
CA ILE A 257 3.41 3.58 16.58
C ILE A 257 3.17 3.30 18.06
N PHE A 258 1.99 3.60 18.59
CA PHE A 258 1.68 3.37 20.01
C PHE A 258 1.52 1.88 20.33
N ILE A 259 0.89 1.14 19.44
CA ILE A 259 0.72 -0.31 19.60
C ILE A 259 2.09 -1.00 19.53
N LEU A 260 2.89 -0.63 18.53
CA LEU A 260 4.25 -1.16 18.34
C LEU A 260 5.20 -0.79 19.48
N LEU A 261 5.03 0.37 20.13
CA LEU A 261 5.80 0.72 21.33
C LEU A 261 5.60 -0.32 22.44
N ILE A 262 4.35 -0.72 22.70
CA ILE A 262 4.04 -1.73 23.71
C ILE A 262 4.68 -3.08 23.34
N PHE A 263 4.59 -3.48 22.07
CA PHE A 263 5.27 -4.68 21.59
C PHE A 263 6.79 -4.58 21.76
N ALA A 264 7.40 -3.46 21.35
CA ALA A 264 8.83 -3.25 21.43
C ALA A 264 9.37 -3.49 22.84
N VAL A 265 8.75 -2.87 23.86
CA VAL A 265 9.19 -3.01 25.24
C VAL A 265 9.03 -4.45 25.76
N ASN A 266 8.00 -5.17 25.32
CA ASN A 266 7.74 -6.53 25.79
C ASN A 266 8.58 -7.60 25.07
N PHE A 267 8.88 -7.42 23.78
CA PHE A 267 9.67 -8.38 23.00
C PHE A 267 11.18 -8.17 23.04
N SER A 268 11.66 -7.03 23.52
CA SER A 268 13.10 -6.68 23.54
C SER A 268 13.92 -7.43 24.60
N LYS A 269 13.31 -8.31 25.38
CA LYS A 269 14.05 -9.08 26.41
C LYS A 269 14.95 -10.11 25.73
N VAL A 270 16.27 -9.96 25.90
CA VAL A 270 17.30 -10.88 25.40
C VAL A 270 18.03 -11.51 26.61
N GLU A 271 18.30 -12.80 26.52
CA GLU A 271 19.17 -13.45 27.48
C GLU A 271 20.65 -13.16 27.17
N PRO A 272 21.53 -13.06 28.18
CA PRO A 272 22.93 -12.63 28.00
C PRO A 272 23.77 -13.46 27.04
N ARG A 273 23.33 -14.69 26.73
CA ARG A 273 23.99 -15.60 25.80
C ARG A 273 23.36 -15.61 24.40
N GLN A 274 22.18 -15.00 24.23
CA GLN A 274 21.51 -14.87 22.96
C GLN A 274 21.94 -13.56 22.30
N GLY A 275 22.32 -13.59 21.04
CA GLY A 275 22.71 -12.40 20.31
C GLY A 275 21.52 -11.42 20.15
N ARG A 276 21.79 -10.13 20.03
CA ARG A 276 20.77 -9.06 19.83
C ARG A 276 19.86 -9.32 18.62
N LEU A 277 20.35 -10.06 17.64
CA LEU A 277 19.59 -10.43 16.44
C LEU A 277 18.42 -11.37 16.74
N SER A 278 18.45 -12.12 17.87
CA SER A 278 17.39 -13.08 18.23
C SER A 278 16.01 -12.44 18.40
N VAL A 279 15.96 -11.16 18.76
CA VAL A 279 14.70 -10.40 18.92
C VAL A 279 14.36 -9.54 17.69
N LEU A 280 15.32 -9.23 16.84
CA LEU A 280 15.09 -8.39 15.66
C LEU A 280 14.25 -9.12 14.61
N VAL A 281 14.59 -10.37 14.28
CA VAL A 281 13.87 -11.16 13.27
C VAL A 281 12.40 -11.35 13.66
N PRO A 282 12.05 -11.79 14.90
CA PRO A 282 10.65 -11.87 15.32
C PRO A 282 9.95 -10.49 15.29
N SER A 283 10.66 -9.40 15.63
CA SER A 283 10.08 -8.07 15.62
C SER A 283 9.74 -7.61 14.21
N ILE A 284 10.63 -7.83 13.24
CA ILE A 284 10.35 -7.55 11.82
C ILE A 284 9.13 -8.35 11.36
N PHE A 285 9.06 -9.63 11.72
CA PHE A 285 7.93 -10.49 11.36
C PHE A 285 6.60 -9.96 11.94
N ILE A 286 6.58 -9.51 13.22
CA ILE A 286 5.38 -8.91 13.81
C ILE A 286 4.95 -7.65 13.05
N TYR A 287 5.89 -6.80 12.66
CA TYR A 287 5.58 -5.61 11.88
C TYR A 287 5.00 -5.95 10.50
N ILE A 288 5.65 -6.87 9.79
CA ILE A 288 5.18 -7.33 8.47
C ILE A 288 3.79 -7.95 8.58
N LEU A 289 3.55 -8.81 9.58
CA LEU A 289 2.24 -9.41 9.84
C LEU A 289 1.18 -8.34 10.08
N TYR A 290 1.50 -7.35 10.93
CA TYR A 290 0.57 -6.27 11.24
C TYR A 290 0.23 -5.43 10.00
N LEU A 291 1.25 -5.03 9.24
CA LEU A 291 1.06 -4.27 8.00
C LEU A 291 0.29 -5.07 6.94
N SER A 292 0.61 -6.35 6.76
CA SER A 292 -0.09 -7.22 5.81
C SER A 292 -1.57 -7.37 6.14
N LEU A 293 -1.91 -7.51 7.43
CA LEU A 293 -3.32 -7.56 7.85
C LEU A 293 -4.04 -6.24 7.65
N LEU A 294 -3.36 -5.09 7.82
CA LEU A 294 -3.94 -3.78 7.50
C LEU A 294 -4.21 -3.62 6.01
N ILE A 295 -3.30 -4.09 5.14
CA ILE A 295 -3.48 -4.06 3.69
C ILE A 295 -4.66 -4.95 3.30
N LEU A 296 -4.71 -6.21 3.77
CA LEU A 296 -5.82 -7.12 3.50
C LEU A 296 -7.18 -6.55 3.97
N ALA A 297 -7.20 -5.91 5.15
CA ALA A 297 -8.41 -5.27 5.66
C ALA A 297 -8.85 -4.09 4.80
N ARG A 298 -7.91 -3.33 4.22
CA ARG A 298 -8.19 -2.26 3.27
C ARG A 298 -8.74 -2.82 1.96
N ASP A 299 -8.07 -3.82 1.37
CA ASP A 299 -8.47 -4.43 0.11
C ASP A 299 -9.87 -5.09 0.24
N SER A 300 -10.15 -5.75 1.36
CA SER A 300 -11.47 -6.28 1.69
C SER A 300 -12.55 -5.19 1.76
N PHE A 301 -12.20 -3.99 2.29
CA PHE A 301 -13.12 -2.85 2.30
C PHE A 301 -13.35 -2.32 0.88
N ASP A 302 -12.29 -2.17 0.08
CA ASP A 302 -12.37 -1.64 -1.28
C ASP A 302 -13.17 -2.59 -2.20
N GLY A 303 -13.03 -3.90 -2.05
CA GLY A 303 -13.79 -4.92 -2.78
C GLY A 303 -15.23 -5.15 -2.30
N SER A 304 -15.63 -4.61 -1.13
CA SER A 304 -16.98 -4.84 -0.57
C SER A 304 -18.03 -3.89 -1.17
N LEU A 305 -19.29 -4.35 -1.28
CA LEU A 305 -20.42 -3.49 -1.67
C LEU A 305 -20.87 -2.55 -0.53
N ASN A 306 -20.50 -2.85 0.72
CA ASN A 306 -20.92 -2.09 1.91
C ASN A 306 -19.88 -1.03 2.30
N SER A 307 -20.24 0.24 2.21
CA SER A 307 -19.41 1.38 2.63
C SER A 307 -19.29 1.55 4.16
N SER A 308 -19.97 0.72 4.95
CA SER A 308 -20.01 0.84 6.42
C SER A 308 -18.99 -0.05 7.14
N GLN A 309 -18.25 -0.89 6.44
CA GLN A 309 -17.25 -1.77 7.07
C GLN A 309 -16.06 -0.98 7.62
N ASN A 310 -15.58 -1.40 8.79
CA ASN A 310 -14.46 -0.77 9.50
C ASN A 310 -13.34 -1.79 9.75
N ASN A 311 -13.01 -2.58 8.75
CA ASN A 311 -12.09 -3.73 8.87
C ASN A 311 -10.71 -3.35 9.41
N ILE A 312 -10.16 -2.20 9.00
CA ILE A 312 -8.86 -1.69 9.46
C ILE A 312 -8.83 -1.52 10.99
N TRP A 313 -9.92 -1.00 11.57
CA TRP A 313 -10.01 -0.76 13.01
C TRP A 313 -10.05 -2.05 13.84
N TYR A 314 -10.61 -3.14 13.29
CA TYR A 314 -10.58 -4.44 13.96
C TYR A 314 -9.18 -5.02 14.04
N VAL A 315 -8.34 -4.81 13.03
CA VAL A 315 -6.93 -5.20 13.08
C VAL A 315 -6.21 -4.44 14.21
N HIS A 316 -6.40 -3.12 14.31
CA HIS A 316 -5.82 -2.34 15.42
C HIS A 316 -6.31 -2.83 16.78
N LEU A 317 -7.61 -3.10 16.92
CA LEU A 317 -8.19 -3.59 18.17
C LEU A 317 -7.56 -4.93 18.57
N THR A 318 -7.41 -5.85 17.63
CA THR A 318 -6.83 -7.18 17.88
C THR A 318 -5.38 -7.06 18.35
N PHE A 319 -4.56 -6.25 17.67
CA PHE A 319 -3.18 -6.03 18.07
C PHE A 319 -3.08 -5.29 19.39
N LEU A 320 -3.95 -4.31 19.65
CA LEU A 320 -3.99 -3.60 20.94
C LEU A 320 -4.36 -4.55 22.11
N LEU A 321 -5.37 -5.38 21.94
CA LEU A 321 -5.77 -6.37 22.94
C LEU A 321 -4.63 -7.35 23.22
N PHE A 322 -3.92 -7.80 22.18
CA PHE A 322 -2.77 -8.66 22.34
C PHE A 322 -1.61 -7.95 23.05
N ALA A 323 -1.34 -6.69 22.72
CA ALA A 323 -0.34 -5.87 23.41
C ALA A 323 -0.67 -5.68 24.89
N ILE A 324 -1.93 -5.37 25.21
CA ILE A 324 -2.42 -5.25 26.61
C ILE A 324 -2.30 -6.59 27.34
N PHE A 325 -2.64 -7.69 26.70
CA PHE A 325 -2.48 -9.03 27.28
C PHE A 325 -1.01 -9.31 27.67
N LEU A 326 -0.04 -8.93 26.83
CA LEU A 326 1.39 -9.08 27.14
C LEU A 326 1.80 -8.26 28.36
N VAL A 327 1.31 -7.03 28.49
CA VAL A 327 1.57 -6.17 29.65
C VAL A 327 1.00 -6.78 30.93
N ILE A 328 -0.27 -7.21 30.87
CA ILE A 328 -0.96 -7.84 32.00
C ILE A 328 -0.24 -9.13 32.43
N ARG A 329 0.05 -10.02 31.47
CA ARG A 329 0.75 -11.27 31.73
C ARG A 329 2.08 -11.05 32.47
N LYS A 330 2.82 -10.00 32.10
CA LYS A 330 4.13 -9.68 32.72
C LYS A 330 3.99 -9.12 34.14
N ASN A 331 2.99 -8.27 34.37
CA ASN A 331 2.72 -7.68 35.67
C ASN A 331 2.15 -8.69 36.69
N LEU A 332 1.40 -9.65 36.17
CA LEU A 332 0.77 -10.68 36.97
C LEU A 332 1.74 -11.76 37.47
N ASN A 333 2.94 -11.88 36.92
CA ASN A 333 3.96 -12.87 37.36
C ASN A 333 4.47 -12.66 38.81
N THR A 334 4.07 -11.60 39.49
CA THR A 334 4.40 -11.37 40.90
C THR A 334 3.38 -11.97 41.89
N ASN A 335 2.18 -12.43 41.46
CA ASN A 335 1.16 -12.99 42.36
C ASN A 335 0.33 -14.15 41.73
N ILE A 336 0.84 -14.86 40.71
CA ILE A 336 0.00 -15.65 39.80
C ILE A 336 0.26 -17.15 39.82
N ARG A 337 0.18 -17.79 40.91
CA ARG A 337 -0.20 -19.22 40.90
C ARG A 337 -1.70 -19.40 40.51
N THR A 338 -2.55 -18.45 40.83
CA THR A 338 -4.01 -18.55 40.66
C THR A 338 -4.48 -18.14 39.23
N ILE A 339 -3.89 -17.11 38.63
CA ILE A 339 -4.30 -16.63 37.31
C ILE A 339 -3.59 -17.45 36.19
N TYR A 340 -2.36 -17.90 36.45
CA TYR A 340 -1.70 -18.86 35.53
C TYR A 340 -2.54 -20.14 35.36
N LYS A 341 -3.22 -20.62 36.41
CA LYS A 341 -4.19 -21.73 36.32
C LYS A 341 -5.41 -21.37 35.45
N PHE A 342 -5.88 -20.11 35.47
CA PHE A 342 -7.00 -19.68 34.64
C PHE A 342 -6.62 -19.60 33.16
N PHE A 343 -5.46 -18.98 32.82
CA PHE A 343 -5.00 -18.87 31.43
C PHE A 343 -4.28 -20.11 30.90
N ASN A 344 -3.81 -20.99 31.75
CA ASN A 344 -3.31 -22.30 31.36
C ASN A 344 -4.43 -23.34 31.22
N ASN A 345 -5.68 -22.93 31.48
CA ASN A 345 -6.83 -23.74 31.19
C ASN A 345 -6.94 -23.91 29.65
N ASN A 346 -7.02 -25.15 29.19
CA ASN A 346 -7.14 -25.49 27.77
C ASN A 346 -8.28 -24.73 27.08
N PHE A 347 -9.34 -24.41 27.82
CA PHE A 347 -10.47 -23.61 27.33
C PHE A 347 -10.07 -22.19 26.93
N VAL A 348 -9.26 -21.47 27.72
CA VAL A 348 -8.81 -20.11 27.40
C VAL A 348 -7.82 -20.08 26.23
N ARG A 349 -6.95 -21.09 26.13
CA ARG A 349 -6.06 -21.27 25.00
C ARG A 349 -6.84 -21.54 23.70
N VAL A 350 -7.82 -22.45 23.75
CA VAL A 350 -8.71 -22.74 22.62
C VAL A 350 -9.51 -21.51 22.25
N PHE A 351 -10.03 -20.77 23.24
CA PHE A 351 -10.81 -19.54 22.98
C PHE A 351 -9.98 -18.45 22.31
N ILE A 352 -8.73 -18.20 22.78
CA ILE A 352 -7.81 -17.24 22.15
C ILE A 352 -7.40 -17.71 20.75
N SER A 353 -7.09 -18.99 20.56
CA SER A 353 -6.79 -19.56 19.25
C SER A 353 -7.98 -19.49 18.30
N LEU A 354 -9.19 -19.70 18.82
CA LEU A 354 -10.43 -19.61 18.06
C LEU A 354 -10.75 -18.15 17.69
N LEU A 355 -10.45 -17.20 18.57
CA LEU A 355 -10.59 -15.78 18.32
C LEU A 355 -9.62 -15.27 17.26
N ILE A 356 -8.36 -15.71 17.31
CA ILE A 356 -7.34 -15.46 16.29
C ILE A 356 -7.72 -16.13 14.96
N PHE A 357 -8.22 -17.36 15.01
CA PHE A 357 -8.68 -18.10 13.84
C PHE A 357 -9.93 -17.48 13.22
N LEU A 358 -10.89 -17.04 14.01
CA LEU A 358 -12.09 -16.35 13.55
C LEU A 358 -11.76 -14.97 12.93
N THR A 359 -10.83 -14.21 13.54
CA THR A 359 -10.36 -12.96 12.94
C THR A 359 -9.61 -13.21 11.63
N PHE A 360 -8.84 -14.29 11.55
CA PHE A 360 -8.15 -14.71 10.32
C PHE A 360 -9.13 -15.16 9.24
N LEU A 361 -10.12 -16.00 9.56
CA LEU A 361 -11.19 -16.39 8.63
C LEU A 361 -12.04 -15.20 8.19
N TRP A 362 -12.32 -14.27 9.09
CA TRP A 362 -13.13 -13.09 8.78
C TRP A 362 -12.38 -12.06 7.92
N VAL A 363 -11.05 -12.05 7.94
CA VAL A 363 -10.19 -11.25 7.05
C VAL A 363 -10.03 -11.91 5.67
N LEU A 364 -10.17 -13.25 5.59
CA LEU A 364 -10.03 -14.01 4.34
C LEU A 364 -11.36 -14.24 3.60
N GLY A 365 -12.51 -14.09 4.25
CA GLY A 365 -13.86 -14.26 3.68
C GLY A 365 -14.61 -12.96 3.57
#